data_f49a6978a3a5a88c80c207d9cb710da3
#
_entry.id   f49a6978a3a5a88c80c207d9cb710da3
#
_cell.length_a   1.000
_cell.length_b   1.000
_cell.length_c   1.000
_cell.angle_alpha   90.00
_cell.angle_beta   90.00
_cell.angle_gamma   90.00
#
_symmetry.space_group_name_H-M   'P 1'
#
loop_
_entity.id
_entity.type
_entity.pdbx_description
1 polymer ?
#
loop_
_entity_poly.entity_id
_entity_poly.type
_entity_poly.pdbx_seq_one_letter_code
_entity_poly.pdbx_strand_id
1 'polypeptide(L)'
;LAQLWLSWGITPTVMIGHSLGEWVAATLAGVFSLEDALRLVARRAELMHQAPSGAMLMVALPEAQIRALITAPLAIAAVNAPDYSVIAGPTSEILAVSQRLTEQNIINKRLHTSHAFHSSMMQDAAQALRQAFENVRLNPPTLTIISTVTGAHVSADTLTTPDYWIEQMLMPVQFSAALQEAQATFDVDFLE
;
A
#
# COMPACT_ATOMS: atom_id res chain seq x y z
N LEU A 1 18.29 0.67 7.55
CA LEU A 1 18.27 2.13 7.48
C LEU A 1 17.60 2.73 8.73
N ALA A 2 16.36 2.35 9.09
CA ALA A 2 15.66 2.90 10.26
C ALA A 2 16.46 2.78 11.57
N GLN A 3 17.09 1.63 11.84
CA GLN A 3 17.95 1.47 13.00
C GLN A 3 19.16 2.43 13.01
N LEU A 4 19.68 2.80 11.85
CA LEU A 4 20.72 3.80 11.72
C LEU A 4 20.23 5.19 12.18
N TRP A 5 19.04 5.61 11.71
CA TRP A 5 18.42 6.86 12.15
C TRP A 5 18.20 6.88 13.67
N LEU A 6 17.64 5.77 14.21
CA LEU A 6 17.43 5.60 15.64
C LEU A 6 18.76 5.68 16.44
N SER A 7 19.85 5.10 15.91
CA SER A 7 21.17 5.18 16.55
C SER A 7 21.75 6.58 16.55
N TRP A 8 21.30 7.46 15.68
CA TRP A 8 21.64 8.88 15.68
C TRP A 8 20.73 9.73 16.55
N GLY A 9 19.80 9.10 17.29
CA GLY A 9 18.86 9.79 18.19
C GLY A 9 17.61 10.33 17.49
N ILE A 10 17.40 10.02 16.22
CA ILE A 10 16.19 10.42 15.48
C ILE A 10 15.11 9.40 15.77
N THR A 11 14.08 9.82 16.53
CA THR A 11 12.93 8.98 16.85
C THR A 11 11.71 9.50 16.09
N PRO A 12 11.04 8.66 15.30
CA PRO A 12 9.85 9.09 14.57
C PRO A 12 8.69 9.39 15.53
N THR A 13 8.01 10.50 15.32
CA THR A 13 6.78 10.88 16.03
C THR A 13 5.60 10.08 15.46
N VAL A 14 5.60 9.90 14.13
CA VAL A 14 4.59 9.18 13.37
C VAL A 14 5.24 8.50 12.19
N MET A 15 4.69 7.37 11.78
CA MET A 15 5.19 6.61 10.62
C MET A 15 4.07 6.40 9.60
N ILE A 16 4.44 6.52 8.33
CA ILE A 16 3.60 6.22 7.18
C ILE A 16 4.38 5.27 6.27
N GLY A 17 3.73 4.24 5.77
CA GLY A 17 4.39 3.29 4.88
C GLY A 17 3.59 3.04 3.61
N HIS A 18 4.19 3.31 2.45
CA HIS A 18 3.55 2.99 1.17
C HIS A 18 3.61 1.49 0.91
N SER A 19 2.47 0.82 0.83
CA SER A 19 2.36 -0.62 0.55
C SER A 19 3.24 -1.45 1.50
N LEU A 20 4.33 -2.07 1.02
CA LEU A 20 5.27 -2.83 1.85
C LEU A 20 5.91 -1.98 2.97
N GLY A 21 6.03 -0.66 2.76
CA GLY A 21 6.54 0.27 3.76
C GLY A 21 5.72 0.28 5.06
N GLU A 22 4.42 0.00 5.00
CA GLU A 22 3.56 -0.09 6.18
C GLU A 22 3.91 -1.31 7.07
N TRP A 23 4.33 -2.42 6.47
CA TRP A 23 4.88 -3.57 7.20
C TRP A 23 6.20 -3.24 7.89
N VAL A 24 7.03 -2.42 7.26
CA VAL A 24 8.27 -1.91 7.87
C VAL A 24 7.93 -1.01 9.06
N ALA A 25 6.99 -0.06 8.90
CA ALA A 25 6.53 0.81 9.96
C ALA A 25 5.97 0.01 11.15
N ALA A 26 5.12 -0.98 10.89
CA ALA A 26 4.57 -1.86 11.90
C ALA A 26 5.64 -2.71 12.63
N THR A 27 6.65 -3.17 11.91
CA THR A 27 7.79 -3.88 12.51
C THR A 27 8.58 -2.97 13.44
N LEU A 28 8.85 -1.73 13.03
CA LEU A 28 9.54 -0.74 13.86
C LEU A 28 8.73 -0.32 15.08
N ALA A 29 7.39 -0.27 14.94
CA ALA A 29 6.47 -0.01 16.05
C ALA A 29 6.27 -1.23 16.97
N GLY A 30 6.85 -2.39 16.66
CA GLY A 30 6.76 -3.58 17.49
C GLY A 30 5.47 -4.40 17.31
N VAL A 31 4.66 -4.12 16.28
CA VAL A 31 3.48 -4.94 15.93
C VAL A 31 3.92 -6.35 15.57
N PHE A 32 4.97 -6.48 14.76
CA PHE A 32 5.61 -7.74 14.41
C PHE A 32 6.98 -7.87 15.10
N SER A 33 7.39 -9.09 15.41
CA SER A 33 8.82 -9.38 15.54
C SER A 33 9.50 -9.24 14.18
N LEU A 34 10.79 -8.92 14.15
CA LEU A 34 11.53 -8.86 12.88
C LEU A 34 11.48 -10.19 12.13
N GLU A 35 11.57 -11.31 12.85
CA GLU A 35 11.54 -12.65 12.28
C GLU A 35 10.17 -12.95 11.63
N ASP A 36 9.08 -12.64 12.33
CA ASP A 36 7.73 -12.83 11.81
C ASP A 36 7.46 -11.91 10.61
N ALA A 37 7.89 -10.65 10.67
CA ALA A 37 7.77 -9.72 9.57
C ALA A 37 8.46 -10.23 8.31
N LEU A 38 9.70 -10.70 8.42
CA LEU A 38 10.47 -11.24 7.29
C LEU A 38 9.79 -12.49 6.71
N ARG A 39 9.31 -13.40 7.56
CA ARG A 39 8.60 -14.61 7.14
C ARG A 39 7.30 -14.27 6.41
N LEU A 40 6.50 -13.37 6.97
CA LEU A 40 5.24 -12.94 6.38
C LEU A 40 5.45 -12.21 5.05
N VAL A 41 6.42 -11.29 4.97
CA VAL A 41 6.75 -10.55 3.75
C VAL A 41 7.27 -11.49 2.67
N ALA A 42 8.11 -12.46 3.00
CA ALA A 42 8.57 -13.48 2.05
C ALA A 42 7.37 -14.29 1.52
N ARG A 43 6.49 -14.76 2.42
CA ARG A 43 5.29 -15.51 2.02
C ARG A 43 4.33 -14.67 1.18
N ARG A 44 4.12 -13.41 1.54
CA ARG A 44 3.36 -12.44 0.75
C ARG A 44 3.91 -12.32 -0.67
N ALA A 45 5.23 -12.16 -0.81
CA ALA A 45 5.89 -12.04 -2.11
C ALA A 45 5.72 -13.31 -2.97
N GLU A 46 5.88 -14.50 -2.39
CA GLU A 46 5.65 -15.77 -3.08
C GLU A 46 4.21 -15.90 -3.60
N LEU A 47 3.23 -15.60 -2.75
CA LEU A 47 1.81 -15.67 -3.11
C LEU A 47 1.46 -14.66 -4.20
N MET A 48 1.95 -13.44 -4.10
CA MET A 48 1.75 -12.41 -5.13
C MET A 48 2.41 -12.79 -6.46
N HIS A 49 3.57 -13.45 -6.42
CA HIS A 49 4.25 -13.94 -7.63
C HIS A 49 3.47 -15.04 -8.33
N GLN A 50 2.71 -15.84 -7.60
CA GLN A 50 1.85 -16.91 -8.15
C GLN A 50 0.50 -16.39 -8.68
N ALA A 51 0.14 -15.14 -8.36
CA ALA A 51 -1.09 -14.52 -8.84
C ALA A 51 -1.06 -14.31 -10.36
N PRO A 52 -2.21 -14.14 -11.00
CA PRO A 52 -2.26 -13.84 -12.44
C PRO A 52 -1.46 -12.58 -12.78
N SER A 53 -0.72 -12.63 -13.88
CA SER A 53 0.03 -11.47 -14.38
C SER A 53 -0.91 -10.32 -14.73
N GLY A 54 -0.45 -9.10 -14.47
CA GLY A 54 -1.20 -7.87 -14.72
C GLY A 54 -0.27 -6.69 -14.95
N ALA A 55 -0.85 -5.51 -15.00
CA ALA A 55 -0.10 -4.29 -15.20
C ALA A 55 -0.62 -3.18 -14.29
N MET A 56 0.22 -2.15 -14.11
CA MET A 56 -0.11 -0.94 -13.41
C MET A 56 0.23 0.28 -14.26
N LEU A 57 -0.59 1.30 -14.17
CA LEU A 57 -0.44 2.55 -14.92
C LEU A 57 -0.54 3.73 -13.96
N MET A 58 0.49 4.54 -13.93
CA MET A 58 0.44 5.87 -13.34
C MET A 58 -0.37 6.79 -14.24
N VAL A 59 -1.22 7.61 -13.65
CA VAL A 59 -2.08 8.57 -14.34
C VAL A 59 -2.06 9.89 -13.59
N ALA A 60 -1.79 10.99 -14.31
CA ALA A 60 -1.82 12.34 -13.77
C ALA A 60 -3.26 12.88 -13.75
N LEU A 61 -4.11 12.30 -12.93
CA LEU A 61 -5.49 12.70 -12.69
C LEU A 61 -5.87 12.50 -11.22
N PRO A 62 -6.78 13.33 -10.70
CA PRO A 62 -7.40 13.13 -9.40
C PRO A 62 -8.18 11.80 -9.34
N GLU A 63 -8.22 11.20 -8.15
CA GLU A 63 -8.93 9.95 -7.90
C GLU A 63 -10.37 9.96 -8.43
N ALA A 64 -11.13 11.03 -8.19
CA ALA A 64 -12.52 11.13 -8.61
C ALA A 64 -12.70 11.03 -10.14
N GLN A 65 -11.77 11.60 -10.91
CA GLN A 65 -11.79 11.51 -12.37
C GLN A 65 -11.44 10.10 -12.84
N ILE A 66 -10.49 9.44 -12.17
CA ILE A 66 -10.14 8.05 -12.47
C ILE A 66 -11.31 7.12 -12.17
N ARG A 67 -12.00 7.28 -11.04
CA ARG A 67 -13.19 6.49 -10.70
C ARG A 67 -14.30 6.58 -11.76
N ALA A 68 -14.43 7.74 -12.41
CA ALA A 68 -15.39 7.90 -13.51
C ALA A 68 -14.92 7.28 -14.83
N LEU A 69 -13.62 7.05 -14.99
CA LEU A 69 -12.98 6.55 -16.21
C LEU A 69 -12.86 5.04 -16.28
N ILE A 70 -12.73 4.38 -15.14
CA ILE A 70 -12.46 2.94 -15.06
C ILE A 70 -13.66 2.19 -14.48
N THR A 71 -13.80 0.94 -14.93
CA THR A 71 -14.75 -0.03 -14.40
C THR A 71 -14.02 -1.36 -14.16
N ALA A 72 -14.65 -2.27 -13.41
CA ALA A 72 -14.10 -3.62 -13.25
C ALA A 72 -13.76 -4.23 -14.63
N PRO A 73 -12.63 -4.92 -14.76
CA PRO A 73 -11.74 -5.41 -13.71
C PRO A 73 -10.59 -4.46 -13.32
N LEU A 74 -10.62 -3.19 -13.74
CA LEU A 74 -9.64 -2.20 -13.35
C LEU A 74 -9.95 -1.66 -11.95
N ALA A 75 -8.90 -1.37 -11.19
CA ALA A 75 -8.99 -0.80 -9.85
C ALA A 75 -8.01 0.36 -9.67
N ILE A 76 -8.31 1.29 -8.78
CA ILE A 76 -7.31 2.23 -8.27
C ILE A 76 -6.42 1.45 -7.30
N ALA A 77 -5.13 1.45 -7.54
CA ALA A 77 -4.13 0.78 -6.71
C ALA A 77 -3.46 1.71 -5.70
N ALA A 78 -3.33 3.00 -6.05
CA ALA A 78 -2.77 4.00 -5.14
C ALA A 78 -3.25 5.41 -5.52
N VAL A 79 -3.38 6.26 -4.50
CA VAL A 79 -3.56 7.71 -4.61
C VAL A 79 -2.35 8.36 -3.95
N ASN A 80 -1.36 8.73 -4.75
CA ASN A 80 -0.05 9.18 -4.26
C ASN A 80 0.02 10.70 -4.04
N ALA A 81 -0.79 11.46 -4.79
CA ALA A 81 -0.95 12.91 -4.65
C ALA A 81 -2.36 13.30 -5.12
N PRO A 82 -2.83 14.53 -4.89
CA PRO A 82 -4.17 14.98 -5.28
C PRO A 82 -4.50 14.77 -6.77
N ASP A 83 -3.48 14.82 -7.63
CA ASP A 83 -3.56 14.68 -9.08
C ASP A 83 -2.68 13.54 -9.63
N TYR A 84 -2.31 12.60 -8.79
CA TYR A 84 -1.41 11.51 -9.14
C TYR A 84 -1.87 10.18 -8.55
N SER A 85 -2.42 9.33 -9.39
CA SER A 85 -2.94 8.04 -8.98
C SER A 85 -2.35 6.90 -9.82
N VAL A 86 -2.51 5.68 -9.34
CA VAL A 86 -2.10 4.46 -10.03
C VAL A 86 -3.32 3.56 -10.18
N ILE A 87 -3.55 3.05 -11.39
CA ILE A 87 -4.54 2.03 -11.68
C ILE A 87 -3.86 0.68 -11.93
N ALA A 88 -4.55 -0.40 -11.61
CA ALA A 88 -4.08 -1.76 -11.78
C ALA A 88 -5.17 -2.66 -12.37
N GLY A 89 -4.77 -3.68 -13.12
CA GLY A 89 -5.68 -4.65 -13.71
C GLY A 89 -5.04 -5.52 -14.78
N PRO A 90 -5.86 -6.23 -15.58
CA PRO A 90 -5.38 -7.03 -16.71
C PRO A 90 -4.58 -6.16 -17.68
N THR A 91 -3.50 -6.71 -18.21
CA THR A 91 -2.58 -5.96 -19.08
C THR A 91 -3.26 -5.35 -20.30
N SER A 92 -4.18 -6.08 -20.94
CA SER A 92 -4.95 -5.59 -22.09
C SER A 92 -5.78 -4.35 -21.78
N GLU A 93 -6.46 -4.36 -20.63
CA GLU A 93 -7.30 -3.25 -20.17
C GLU A 93 -6.44 -2.01 -19.82
N ILE A 94 -5.33 -2.24 -19.14
CA ILE A 94 -4.37 -1.17 -18.82
C ILE A 94 -3.81 -0.51 -20.09
N LEU A 95 -3.48 -1.30 -21.11
CA LEU A 95 -2.99 -0.77 -22.41
C LEU A 95 -4.08 0.02 -23.13
N ALA A 96 -5.31 -0.46 -23.14
CA ALA A 96 -6.44 0.25 -23.76
C ALA A 96 -6.71 1.60 -23.07
N VAL A 97 -6.67 1.64 -21.72
CA VAL A 97 -6.81 2.89 -20.97
C VAL A 97 -5.64 3.83 -21.24
N SER A 98 -4.40 3.33 -21.22
CA SER A 98 -3.21 4.13 -21.52
C SER A 98 -3.29 4.81 -22.89
N GLN A 99 -3.74 4.08 -23.91
CA GLN A 99 -3.93 4.64 -25.24
C GLN A 99 -4.97 5.77 -25.23
N ARG A 100 -6.16 5.54 -24.65
CA ARG A 100 -7.22 6.57 -24.57
C ARG A 100 -6.74 7.83 -23.84
N LEU A 101 -6.01 7.67 -22.73
CA LEU A 101 -5.48 8.81 -21.99
C LEU A 101 -4.43 9.59 -22.81
N THR A 102 -3.60 8.88 -23.57
CA THR A 102 -2.61 9.52 -24.47
C THR A 102 -3.29 10.30 -25.58
N GLU A 103 -4.35 9.76 -26.19
CA GLU A 103 -5.18 10.46 -27.21
C GLU A 103 -5.85 11.73 -26.65
N GLN A 104 -6.14 11.75 -25.35
CA GLN A 104 -6.67 12.91 -24.62
C GLN A 104 -5.59 13.85 -24.07
N ASN A 105 -4.31 13.63 -24.40
CA ASN A 105 -3.15 14.36 -23.87
C ASN A 105 -3.03 14.30 -22.34
N ILE A 106 -3.53 13.26 -21.70
CA ILE A 106 -3.38 13.02 -20.26
C ILE A 106 -2.09 12.24 -20.03
N ILE A 107 -1.22 12.80 -19.17
CA ILE A 107 0.06 12.16 -18.83
C ILE A 107 -0.22 10.84 -18.11
N ASN A 108 0.34 9.78 -18.66
CA ASN A 108 0.27 8.45 -18.06
C ASN A 108 1.54 7.66 -18.36
N LYS A 109 1.90 6.72 -17.49
CA LYS A 109 3.11 5.91 -17.66
C LYS A 109 2.89 4.51 -17.08
N ARG A 110 3.11 3.49 -17.89
CA ARG A 110 3.12 2.11 -17.40
C ARG A 110 4.27 1.90 -16.42
N LEU A 111 3.97 1.27 -15.29
CA LEU A 111 4.96 0.91 -14.29
C LEU A 111 5.63 -0.41 -14.65
N HIS A 112 6.89 -0.58 -14.24
CA HIS A 112 7.65 -1.81 -14.41
C HIS A 112 7.25 -2.84 -13.34
N THR A 113 6.02 -3.33 -13.43
CA THR A 113 5.48 -4.36 -12.54
C THR A 113 5.00 -5.54 -13.35
N SER A 114 5.06 -6.73 -12.76
CA SER A 114 4.58 -7.98 -13.38
C SER A 114 3.13 -8.32 -13.03
N HIS A 115 2.59 -7.68 -12.01
CA HIS A 115 1.27 -7.97 -11.44
C HIS A 115 0.46 -6.68 -11.19
N ALA A 116 -0.85 -6.84 -11.07
CA ALA A 116 -1.78 -5.78 -10.72
C ALA A 116 -1.96 -5.71 -9.19
N PHE A 117 -0.95 -5.18 -8.50
CA PHE A 117 -0.97 -5.03 -7.05
C PHE A 117 -2.11 -4.11 -6.61
N HIS A 118 -2.61 -4.30 -5.38
CA HIS A 118 -3.72 -3.52 -4.81
C HIS A 118 -4.98 -3.55 -5.69
N SER A 119 -5.35 -4.74 -6.17
CA SER A 119 -6.54 -4.99 -6.96
C SER A 119 -7.16 -6.34 -6.62
N SER A 120 -8.36 -6.60 -7.16
CA SER A 120 -9.02 -7.90 -7.02
C SER A 120 -8.22 -9.07 -7.58
N MET A 121 -7.24 -8.83 -8.45
CA MET A 121 -6.34 -9.88 -8.98
C MET A 121 -5.41 -10.46 -7.90
N MET A 122 -5.28 -9.80 -6.74
CA MET A 122 -4.53 -10.31 -5.58
C MET A 122 -5.41 -11.08 -4.58
N GLN A 123 -6.70 -11.29 -4.86
CA GLN A 123 -7.67 -11.85 -3.90
C GLN A 123 -7.24 -13.22 -3.37
N ASP A 124 -6.88 -14.15 -4.27
CA ASP A 124 -6.48 -15.52 -3.87
C ASP A 124 -5.18 -15.50 -3.06
N ALA A 125 -4.23 -14.65 -3.47
CA ALA A 125 -2.97 -14.48 -2.75
C ALA A 125 -3.19 -13.90 -1.35
N ALA A 126 -4.08 -12.92 -1.21
CA ALA A 126 -4.45 -12.32 0.08
C ALA A 126 -5.12 -13.36 0.99
N GLN A 127 -6.04 -14.15 0.45
CA GLN A 127 -6.72 -15.18 1.21
C GLN A 127 -5.77 -16.29 1.67
N ALA A 128 -4.82 -16.70 0.82
CA ALA A 128 -3.79 -17.68 1.17
C ALA A 128 -2.79 -17.15 2.22
N LEU A 129 -2.52 -15.83 2.24
CA LEU A 129 -1.65 -15.20 3.23
C LEU A 129 -2.21 -15.33 4.65
N ARG A 130 -3.53 -15.43 4.83
CA ARG A 130 -4.18 -15.58 6.14
C ARG A 130 -3.61 -16.73 6.96
N GLN A 131 -3.30 -17.85 6.33
CA GLN A 131 -2.73 -19.02 7.01
C GLN A 131 -1.34 -18.74 7.60
N ALA A 132 -0.58 -17.82 7.00
CA ALA A 132 0.74 -17.48 7.51
C ALA A 132 0.72 -16.75 8.87
N PHE A 133 -0.45 -16.22 9.27
CA PHE A 133 -0.63 -15.55 10.56
C PHE A 133 -0.97 -16.50 11.72
N GLU A 134 -1.26 -17.78 11.48
CA GLU A 134 -1.72 -18.72 12.53
C GLU A 134 -0.78 -18.81 13.74
N ASN A 135 0.53 -18.64 13.52
CA ASN A 135 1.52 -18.71 14.60
C ASN A 135 2.26 -17.37 14.80
N VAL A 136 1.67 -16.27 14.37
CA VAL A 136 2.23 -14.93 14.51
C VAL A 136 1.54 -14.21 15.65
N ARG A 137 2.34 -13.69 16.57
CA ARG A 137 1.84 -12.82 17.61
C ARG A 137 1.91 -11.37 17.13
N LEU A 138 0.74 -10.72 17.04
CA LEU A 138 0.62 -9.29 16.79
C LEU A 138 0.53 -8.55 18.12
N ASN A 139 1.32 -7.51 18.29
CA ASN A 139 1.35 -6.71 19.51
C ASN A 139 0.87 -5.29 19.22
N PRO A 140 0.31 -4.59 20.22
CA PRO A 140 -0.01 -3.16 20.08
C PRO A 140 1.24 -2.36 19.68
N PRO A 141 1.11 -1.40 18.75
CA PRO A 141 2.24 -0.58 18.33
C PRO A 141 2.72 0.34 19.45
N THR A 142 4.03 0.53 19.56
CA THR A 142 4.68 1.48 20.49
C THR A 142 4.88 2.87 19.89
N LEU A 143 4.67 3.00 18.57
CA LEU A 143 4.79 4.24 17.80
C LEU A 143 3.53 4.45 16.98
N THR A 144 3.18 5.70 16.74
CA THR A 144 2.00 6.06 15.96
C THR A 144 2.18 5.68 14.49
N ILE A 145 1.17 5.02 13.91
CA ILE A 145 1.11 4.68 12.50
C ILE A 145 -0.14 5.32 11.89
N ILE A 146 0.02 5.97 10.75
CA ILE A 146 -1.09 6.36 9.90
C ILE A 146 -1.21 5.30 8.82
N SER A 147 -2.41 4.71 8.74
CA SER A 147 -2.73 3.67 7.77
C SER A 147 -2.83 4.24 6.36
N THR A 148 -2.19 3.60 5.40
CA THR A 148 -2.41 3.88 3.99
C THR A 148 -3.59 3.10 3.40
N VAL A 149 -4.23 2.22 4.15
CA VAL A 149 -5.52 1.60 3.79
C VAL A 149 -6.65 2.62 3.91
N THR A 150 -6.66 3.39 5.01
CA THR A 150 -7.71 4.37 5.31
C THR A 150 -7.31 5.82 5.03
N GLY A 151 -6.02 6.11 4.96
CA GLY A 151 -5.49 7.48 4.90
C GLY A 151 -5.56 8.22 6.24
N ALA A 152 -5.74 7.52 7.35
CA ALA A 152 -5.98 8.12 8.67
C ALA A 152 -5.26 7.34 9.79
N HIS A 153 -5.27 7.90 10.98
CA HIS A 153 -4.80 7.20 12.18
C HIS A 153 -5.52 5.85 12.34
N VAL A 154 -4.75 4.81 12.66
CA VAL A 154 -5.27 3.45 12.86
C VAL A 154 -5.10 3.02 14.32
N SER A 155 -6.13 2.37 14.86
CA SER A 155 -6.11 1.88 16.25
C SER A 155 -5.16 0.70 16.42
N ALA A 156 -4.67 0.52 17.64
CA ALA A 156 -3.86 -0.65 18.01
C ALA A 156 -4.63 -1.96 17.77
N ASP A 157 -5.92 -1.99 18.09
CA ASP A 157 -6.77 -3.17 17.90
C ASP A 157 -6.84 -3.59 16.43
N THR A 158 -6.94 -2.62 15.52
CA THR A 158 -6.95 -2.87 14.07
C THR A 158 -5.61 -3.48 13.61
N LEU A 159 -4.48 -2.88 14.01
CA LEU A 159 -3.15 -3.36 13.61
C LEU A 159 -2.79 -4.74 14.17
N THR A 160 -3.46 -5.16 15.24
CA THR A 160 -3.26 -6.47 15.87
C THR A 160 -4.16 -7.56 15.29
N THR A 161 -4.88 -7.29 14.22
CA THR A 161 -5.70 -8.29 13.52
C THR A 161 -5.07 -8.71 12.19
N PRO A 162 -5.00 -10.01 11.88
CA PRO A 162 -4.56 -10.47 10.56
C PRO A 162 -5.38 -9.87 9.41
N ASP A 163 -6.68 -9.62 9.63
CA ASP A 163 -7.60 -9.09 8.62
C ASP A 163 -7.12 -7.77 8.03
N TYR A 164 -6.59 -6.88 8.86
CA TYR A 164 -6.01 -5.61 8.40
C TYR A 164 -4.89 -5.82 7.36
N TRP A 165 -3.99 -6.76 7.60
CA TRP A 165 -2.84 -7.04 6.73
C TRP A 165 -3.24 -7.75 5.44
N ILE A 166 -4.32 -8.52 5.48
CA ILE A 166 -4.95 -9.13 4.30
C ILE A 166 -5.61 -8.04 3.45
N GLU A 167 -6.39 -7.16 4.08
CA GLU A 167 -7.05 -6.04 3.42
C GLU A 167 -6.04 -5.06 2.81
N GLN A 168 -4.96 -4.75 3.52
CA GLN A 168 -3.86 -3.89 3.05
C GLN A 168 -3.25 -4.36 1.72
N MET A 169 -3.27 -5.65 1.43
CA MET A 169 -2.79 -6.20 0.18
C MET A 169 -3.74 -5.93 -1.00
N LEU A 170 -5.02 -5.72 -0.74
CA LEU A 170 -6.10 -5.58 -1.72
C LEU A 170 -6.51 -4.14 -1.96
N MET A 171 -6.58 -3.34 -0.89
CA MET A 171 -7.11 -1.99 -0.92
C MET A 171 -6.14 -0.98 -1.56
N PRO A 172 -6.66 0.10 -2.14
CA PRO A 172 -5.84 1.19 -2.64
C PRO A 172 -4.93 1.77 -1.55
N VAL A 173 -3.71 2.12 -1.91
CA VAL A 173 -2.81 2.85 -1.03
C VAL A 173 -3.22 4.32 -1.00
N GLN A 174 -3.81 4.80 0.10
CA GLN A 174 -4.27 6.19 0.31
C GLN A 174 -3.11 7.08 0.82
N PHE A 175 -1.99 7.10 0.07
CA PHE A 175 -0.77 7.75 0.53
C PHE A 175 -0.92 9.26 0.67
N SER A 176 -1.59 9.90 -0.28
CA SER A 176 -1.87 11.34 -0.24
C SER A 176 -2.67 11.74 1.00
N ALA A 177 -3.73 10.99 1.32
CA ALA A 177 -4.56 11.24 2.49
C ALA A 177 -3.76 11.01 3.80
N ALA A 178 -2.95 9.94 3.85
CA ALA A 178 -2.10 9.65 5.01
C ALA A 178 -1.07 10.75 5.28
N LEU A 179 -0.48 11.35 4.23
CA LEU A 179 0.42 12.50 4.37
C LEU A 179 -0.32 13.74 4.88
N GLN A 180 -1.51 14.02 4.35
CA GLN A 180 -2.33 15.15 4.79
C GLN A 180 -2.75 15.00 6.27
N GLU A 181 -3.13 13.80 6.67
CA GLU A 181 -3.45 13.47 8.07
C GLU A 181 -2.24 13.71 8.99
N ALA A 182 -1.04 13.27 8.58
CA ALA A 182 0.18 13.51 9.35
C ALA A 182 0.46 15.00 9.51
N GLN A 183 0.35 15.78 8.43
CA GLN A 183 0.57 17.22 8.45
C GLN A 183 -0.47 17.98 9.31
N ALA A 184 -1.72 17.52 9.29
CA ALA A 184 -2.79 18.15 10.05
C ALA A 184 -2.73 17.84 11.56
N THR A 185 -2.22 16.65 11.91
CA THR A 185 -2.28 16.14 13.29
C THR A 185 -0.97 16.36 14.05
N PHE A 186 0.16 16.37 13.35
CA PHE A 186 1.49 16.46 13.94
C PHE A 186 2.27 17.63 13.36
N ASP A 187 3.07 18.29 14.20
CA ASP A 187 4.07 19.27 13.77
C ASP A 187 5.35 18.48 13.42
N VAL A 188 5.46 18.08 12.17
CA VAL A 188 6.51 17.14 11.71
C VAL A 188 7.26 17.64 10.49
N ASP A 189 8.56 17.37 10.46
CA ASP A 189 9.38 17.35 9.27
C ASP A 189 9.41 15.90 8.71
N PHE A 190 9.24 15.73 7.42
CA PHE A 190 9.30 14.41 6.80
C PHE A 190 10.75 14.00 6.53
N LEU A 191 11.06 12.74 6.88
CA LEU A 191 12.29 12.04 6.49
C LEU A 191 11.90 10.90 5.55
N GLU A 192 12.38 10.95 4.32
CA GLU A 192 12.16 9.93 3.29
C GLU A 192 13.24 8.83 3.28
#